data_00f2b0be6f85a2bc1df758de7195f5f1
#
_entry.id   00f2b0be6f85a2bc1df758de7195f5f1
#
_cell.length_a   1.000
_cell.length_b   1.000
_cell.length_c   1.000
_cell.angle_alpha   90.00
_cell.angle_beta   90.00
_cell.angle_gamma   90.00
#
_symmetry.space_group_name_H-M   'P 1'
#
loop_
_entity.id
_entity.type
_entity.pdbx_description
1 polymer ?
#
loop_
_entity_poly.entity_id
_entity_poly.type
_entity_poly.pdbx_seq_one_letter_code
_entity_poly.pdbx_strand_id
1 'polypeptide(L)'
;MTVRVNLSAGFGQTQRLPGGWIGLARSAESLGYETLQVADHLTIGDAAPFTAMASAAAVTDRLRVGTYVLNNDFRHPVMVAHEMAALADLSGGRATLGLGAGHMRYEYQQAGLTYDTAGRRVRRMAESAAIIRRLLDGETVSNTGEYDLDGHAVRGEGAAPVRLLIGGNGTTVLQTAGRIADVVGFTGFTPSADGAGSEITHFTEVGLAERITVARAAAGNRWPLPIDVLVQVVVVTDRPDVAIDRAAARMQLPQEAVRSSPFVLIGSTQDIADRLRDLEARLGVTSVTVFANRPNSDQTELTMAPVIEALQ
;
A
#
# COMPACT_ATOMS: atom_id res chain seq x y z
N MET A 1 -14.78 7.60 -13.19
CA MET A 1 -13.31 7.79 -12.99
C MET A 1 -12.62 6.53 -13.51
N THR A 2 -11.37 6.59 -13.89
CA THR A 2 -10.63 5.38 -14.33
C THR A 2 -9.85 4.82 -13.18
N VAL A 3 -9.94 3.50 -12.92
CA VAL A 3 -9.16 2.81 -11.87
C VAL A 3 -7.68 2.96 -12.17
N ARG A 4 -6.92 3.39 -11.17
CA ARG A 4 -5.47 3.60 -11.28
C ARG A 4 -4.72 2.35 -10.84
N VAL A 5 -3.56 2.13 -11.43
CA VAL A 5 -2.71 0.99 -11.09
C VAL A 5 -1.42 1.49 -10.45
N ASN A 6 -1.15 1.00 -9.24
CA ASN A 6 0.08 1.24 -8.50
C ASN A 6 0.97 0.01 -8.55
N LEU A 7 2.28 0.22 -8.51
CA LEU A 7 3.29 -0.84 -8.54
C LEU A 7 4.02 -0.88 -7.20
N SER A 8 3.95 -1.99 -6.48
CA SER A 8 4.72 -2.22 -5.25
C SER A 8 5.91 -3.13 -5.54
N ALA A 9 7.11 -2.71 -5.17
CA ALA A 9 8.33 -3.46 -5.40
C ALA A 9 9.22 -3.50 -4.16
N GLY A 10 9.85 -4.65 -3.89
CA GLY A 10 10.98 -4.74 -2.97
C GLY A 10 12.27 -4.29 -3.67
N PHE A 11 13.06 -3.43 -3.04
CA PHE A 11 14.28 -2.89 -3.65
C PHE A 11 15.27 -3.99 -4.04
N GLY A 12 15.52 -4.96 -3.16
CA GLY A 12 16.45 -6.06 -3.44
C GLY A 12 16.04 -6.94 -4.60
N GLN A 13 14.74 -7.07 -4.84
CA GLN A 13 14.21 -7.83 -5.97
C GLN A 13 14.47 -7.11 -7.31
N THR A 14 14.50 -5.78 -7.30
CA THR A 14 14.70 -4.97 -8.50
C THR A 14 16.16 -4.93 -8.96
N GLN A 15 17.12 -5.30 -8.12
CA GLN A 15 18.56 -5.33 -8.49
C GLN A 15 18.85 -6.25 -9.68
N ARG A 16 17.97 -7.23 -9.96
CA ARG A 16 18.09 -8.17 -11.08
C ARG A 16 17.44 -7.66 -12.37
N LEU A 17 16.72 -6.52 -12.30
CA LEU A 17 16.03 -5.94 -13.46
C LEU A 17 16.99 -5.08 -14.29
N PRO A 18 16.77 -4.95 -15.60
CA PRO A 18 17.50 -4.01 -16.43
C PRO A 18 17.42 -2.57 -15.88
N GLY A 19 18.56 -1.97 -15.55
CA GLY A 19 18.61 -0.65 -14.92
C GLY A 19 18.21 -0.59 -13.44
N GLY A 20 17.93 -1.75 -12.81
CA GLY A 20 17.61 -1.83 -11.40
C GLY A 20 16.38 -1.01 -10.99
N TRP A 21 16.39 -0.47 -9.77
CA TRP A 21 15.31 0.37 -9.24
C TRP A 21 15.02 1.61 -10.09
N ILE A 22 16.08 2.28 -10.58
CA ILE A 22 15.95 3.49 -11.43
C ILE A 22 15.31 3.14 -12.77
N GLY A 23 15.73 2.02 -13.39
CA GLY A 23 15.11 1.51 -14.62
C GLY A 23 13.62 1.21 -14.42
N LEU A 24 13.26 0.55 -13.30
CA LEU A 24 11.87 0.27 -12.96
C LEU A 24 11.06 1.56 -12.80
N ALA A 25 11.58 2.57 -12.11
CA ALA A 25 10.89 3.86 -11.91
C ALA A 25 10.56 4.53 -13.25
N ARG A 26 11.52 4.62 -14.15
CA ARG A 26 11.33 5.19 -15.49
C ARG A 26 10.32 4.38 -16.34
N SER A 27 10.42 3.05 -16.29
CA SER A 27 9.49 2.17 -17.00
C SER A 27 8.07 2.28 -16.45
N ALA A 28 7.90 2.29 -15.10
CA ALA A 28 6.60 2.47 -14.48
C ALA A 28 5.93 3.79 -14.89
N GLU A 29 6.70 4.88 -14.92
CA GLU A 29 6.18 6.18 -15.41
C GLU A 29 5.78 6.14 -16.89
N SER A 30 6.63 5.58 -17.75
CA SER A 30 6.37 5.51 -19.20
C SER A 30 5.16 4.66 -19.55
N LEU A 31 4.85 3.65 -18.73
CA LEU A 31 3.73 2.72 -18.90
C LEU A 31 2.45 3.17 -18.18
N GLY A 32 2.46 4.33 -17.52
CA GLY A 32 1.27 4.93 -16.95
C GLY A 32 0.87 4.41 -15.58
N TYR A 33 1.76 3.76 -14.83
CA TYR A 33 1.51 3.49 -13.41
C TYR A 33 1.38 4.81 -12.63
N GLU A 34 0.43 4.87 -11.70
CA GLU A 34 0.18 6.07 -10.88
C GLU A 34 1.25 6.27 -9.82
N THR A 35 1.65 5.19 -9.13
CA THR A 35 2.59 5.25 -8.01
C THR A 35 3.55 4.07 -8.06
N LEU A 36 4.84 4.33 -7.86
CA LEU A 36 5.82 3.30 -7.49
C LEU A 36 5.98 3.30 -5.97
N GLN A 37 5.71 2.15 -5.36
CA GLN A 37 5.71 1.97 -3.92
C GLN A 37 6.80 0.98 -3.50
N VAL A 38 7.40 1.23 -2.34
CA VAL A 38 8.39 0.34 -1.75
C VAL A 38 7.90 -0.19 -0.41
N ALA A 39 8.13 -1.48 -0.16
CA ALA A 39 7.86 -2.09 1.13
C ALA A 39 8.95 -1.71 2.15
N ASP A 40 8.62 -1.74 3.44
CA ASP A 40 9.52 -1.43 4.54
C ASP A 40 9.79 -2.69 5.37
N HIS A 41 10.75 -3.48 4.90
CA HIS A 41 11.22 -4.70 5.56
C HIS A 41 12.70 -4.56 5.92
N LEU A 42 13.08 -5.03 7.12
CA LEU A 42 14.46 -5.00 7.61
C LEU A 42 15.30 -6.21 7.16
N THR A 43 14.67 -7.14 6.46
CA THR A 43 15.32 -8.37 6.01
C THR A 43 15.43 -8.41 4.50
N ILE A 44 16.40 -9.20 4.01
CA ILE A 44 16.50 -9.66 2.62
C ILE A 44 16.65 -8.53 1.59
N GLY A 45 17.62 -7.64 1.80
CA GLY A 45 18.10 -6.73 0.75
C GLY A 45 17.11 -5.65 0.33
N ASP A 46 16.10 -5.36 1.14
CA ASP A 46 15.26 -4.19 0.90
C ASP A 46 15.97 -2.92 1.33
N ALA A 47 15.93 -1.89 0.49
CA ALA A 47 16.55 -0.61 0.79
C ALA A 47 15.69 0.15 1.81
N ALA A 48 16.34 1.09 2.49
CA ALA A 48 15.64 2.11 3.26
C ALA A 48 14.62 2.82 2.35
N PRO A 49 13.32 2.79 2.68
CA PRO A 49 12.26 3.23 1.77
C PRO A 49 12.40 4.70 1.34
N PHE A 50 12.83 5.59 2.22
CA PHE A 50 13.03 7.01 1.89
C PHE A 50 14.10 7.21 0.82
N THR A 51 15.21 6.47 0.90
CA THR A 51 16.28 6.50 -0.11
C THR A 51 15.77 6.00 -1.47
N ALA A 52 15.00 4.91 -1.47
CA ALA A 52 14.40 4.37 -2.69
C ALA A 52 13.41 5.36 -3.30
N MET A 53 12.51 5.94 -2.51
CA MET A 53 11.55 6.95 -2.98
C MET A 53 12.24 8.20 -3.53
N ALA A 54 13.23 8.75 -2.84
CA ALA A 54 13.95 9.95 -3.28
C ALA A 54 14.67 9.71 -4.61
N SER A 55 15.31 8.55 -4.79
CA SER A 55 15.99 8.21 -6.04
C SER A 55 15.01 8.02 -7.21
N ALA A 56 13.83 7.43 -6.99
CA ALA A 56 12.80 7.32 -8.00
C ALA A 56 12.21 8.69 -8.37
N ALA A 57 11.91 9.52 -7.36
CA ALA A 57 11.40 10.88 -7.58
C ALA A 57 12.35 11.76 -8.40
N ALA A 58 13.67 11.59 -8.20
CA ALA A 58 14.69 12.37 -8.92
C ALA A 58 14.81 12.04 -10.42
N VAL A 59 14.28 10.90 -10.87
CA VAL A 59 14.39 10.43 -12.26
C VAL A 59 13.07 10.32 -12.99
N THR A 60 11.99 10.81 -12.38
CA THR A 60 10.62 10.80 -12.90
C THR A 60 9.97 12.17 -12.69
N ASP A 61 9.00 12.52 -13.54
CA ASP A 61 8.34 13.82 -13.53
C ASP A 61 6.89 13.76 -13.02
N ARG A 62 6.19 12.67 -13.26
CA ARG A 62 4.75 12.49 -12.97
C ARG A 62 4.48 11.37 -11.97
N LEU A 63 5.29 10.30 -12.01
CA LEU A 63 5.13 9.12 -11.16
C LEU A 63 5.15 9.53 -9.68
N ARG A 64 4.12 9.15 -8.95
CA ARG A 64 4.13 9.27 -7.50
C ARG A 64 5.08 8.23 -6.90
N VAL A 65 5.68 8.58 -5.77
CA VAL A 65 6.55 7.67 -5.02
C VAL A 65 5.99 7.48 -3.62
N GLY A 66 6.03 6.27 -3.11
CA GLY A 66 5.41 5.99 -1.83
C GLY A 66 5.91 4.73 -1.14
N THR A 67 5.38 4.49 0.06
CA THR A 67 5.54 3.24 0.78
C THR A 67 4.25 2.41 0.71
N TYR A 68 4.39 1.07 0.70
CA TYR A 68 3.23 0.18 0.80
C TYR A 68 3.61 -1.09 1.59
N VAL A 69 3.59 -1.01 2.89
CA VAL A 69 3.42 0.16 3.74
C VAL A 69 4.65 0.33 4.65
N LEU A 70 4.91 1.55 5.10
CA LEU A 70 5.93 1.82 6.12
C LEU A 70 5.54 1.13 7.43
N ASN A 71 6.47 0.41 8.05
CA ASN A 71 6.25 -0.16 9.36
C ASN A 71 6.40 0.93 10.43
N ASN A 72 5.29 1.25 11.09
CA ASN A 72 5.24 2.30 12.10
C ASN A 72 6.26 2.13 13.23
N ASP A 73 6.55 0.88 13.61
CA ASP A 73 7.39 0.60 14.77
C ASP A 73 8.89 0.81 14.54
N PHE A 74 9.30 0.98 13.28
CA PHE A 74 10.72 1.15 12.95
C PHE A 74 11.20 2.60 13.04
N ARG A 75 10.28 3.59 13.18
CA ARG A 75 10.66 5.02 13.18
C ARG A 75 9.74 5.85 14.06
N HIS A 76 10.32 6.90 14.61
CA HIS A 76 9.56 7.91 15.36
C HIS A 76 8.70 8.75 14.39
N PRO A 77 7.42 9.08 14.71
CA PRO A 77 6.51 9.81 13.82
C PRO A 77 7.03 11.17 13.37
N VAL A 78 7.75 11.89 14.21
CA VAL A 78 8.37 13.16 13.87
C VAL A 78 9.40 12.98 12.73
N MET A 79 10.24 11.94 12.80
CA MET A 79 11.22 11.65 11.75
C MET A 79 10.54 11.29 10.44
N VAL A 80 9.47 10.49 10.50
CA VAL A 80 8.66 10.16 9.31
C VAL A 80 8.05 11.41 8.69
N ALA A 81 7.49 12.32 9.51
CA ALA A 81 6.91 13.57 9.02
C ALA A 81 7.98 14.46 8.34
N HIS A 82 9.18 14.59 8.92
CA HIS A 82 10.30 15.34 8.31
C HIS A 82 10.72 14.75 6.96
N GLU A 83 10.95 13.44 6.88
CA GLU A 83 11.35 12.76 5.66
C GLU A 83 10.29 12.91 4.55
N MET A 84 9.00 12.73 4.91
CA MET A 84 7.91 12.86 3.95
C MET A 84 7.69 14.30 3.50
N ALA A 85 7.87 15.28 4.39
CA ALA A 85 7.81 16.69 4.04
C ALA A 85 8.90 17.05 3.01
N ALA A 86 10.15 16.69 3.30
CA ALA A 86 11.28 16.94 2.39
C ALA A 86 11.06 16.24 1.04
N LEU A 87 10.61 14.97 1.05
CA LEU A 87 10.33 14.24 -0.19
C LEU A 87 9.19 14.87 -1.01
N ALA A 88 8.15 15.37 -0.35
CA ALA A 88 7.05 16.05 -1.04
C ALA A 88 7.53 17.34 -1.72
N ASP A 89 8.34 18.14 -1.04
CA ASP A 89 8.89 19.37 -1.62
C ASP A 89 9.84 19.07 -2.78
N LEU A 90 10.75 18.10 -2.63
CA LEU A 90 11.68 17.68 -3.68
C LEU A 90 10.98 17.06 -4.90
N SER A 91 9.87 16.39 -4.70
CA SER A 91 9.11 15.72 -5.77
C SER A 91 7.97 16.56 -6.36
N GLY A 92 7.74 17.80 -5.88
CA GLY A 92 6.58 18.60 -6.30
C GLY A 92 5.24 18.02 -5.89
N GLY A 93 5.14 17.46 -4.66
CA GLY A 93 3.87 16.91 -4.11
C GLY A 93 3.52 15.49 -4.56
N ARG A 94 4.47 14.74 -5.14
CA ARG A 94 4.26 13.35 -5.59
C ARG A 94 4.45 12.30 -4.51
N ALA A 95 4.74 12.70 -3.25
CA ALA A 95 4.96 11.79 -2.14
C ALA A 95 3.66 11.16 -1.63
N THR A 96 3.71 9.86 -1.31
CA THR A 96 2.63 9.10 -0.67
C THR A 96 3.19 8.31 0.51
N LEU A 97 2.69 8.55 1.71
CA LEU A 97 3.00 7.76 2.88
C LEU A 97 1.93 6.66 3.04
N GLY A 98 2.26 5.44 2.74
CA GLY A 98 1.48 4.28 3.16
C GLY A 98 1.97 3.83 4.52
N LEU A 99 1.10 3.77 5.54
CA LEU A 99 1.45 3.44 6.91
C LEU A 99 0.72 2.20 7.39
N GLY A 100 1.43 1.31 8.09
CA GLY A 100 0.92 0.07 8.67
C GLY A 100 1.51 -0.21 10.05
N ALA A 101 0.87 -1.11 10.80
CA ALA A 101 1.22 -1.41 12.19
C ALA A 101 2.38 -2.41 12.37
N GLY A 102 2.98 -2.89 11.27
CA GLY A 102 3.99 -3.95 11.32
C GLY A 102 3.41 -5.34 11.63
N HIS A 103 4.04 -6.41 11.14
CA HIS A 103 3.48 -7.76 11.31
C HIS A 103 4.51 -8.90 11.40
N MET A 104 5.71 -8.75 10.84
CA MET A 104 6.70 -9.84 10.78
C MET A 104 7.56 -9.90 12.04
N ARG A 105 7.18 -10.74 13.01
CA ARG A 105 7.90 -10.88 14.29
C ARG A 105 9.40 -11.09 14.14
N TYR A 106 9.82 -11.90 13.16
CA TYR A 106 11.24 -12.23 12.99
C TYR A 106 12.10 -11.01 12.65
N GLU A 107 11.57 -10.01 11.94
CA GLU A 107 12.29 -8.76 11.64
C GLU A 107 12.60 -7.98 12.92
N TYR A 108 11.62 -7.88 13.82
CA TYR A 108 11.82 -7.24 15.12
C TYR A 108 12.89 -7.98 15.95
N GLN A 109 12.80 -9.31 15.98
CA GLN A 109 13.77 -10.13 16.72
C GLN A 109 15.19 -9.99 16.19
N GLN A 110 15.36 -10.04 14.87
CA GLN A 110 16.68 -9.90 14.23
C GLN A 110 17.26 -8.49 14.42
N ALA A 111 16.43 -7.46 14.44
CA ALA A 111 16.83 -6.08 14.66
C ALA A 111 16.98 -5.70 16.15
N GLY A 112 16.69 -6.61 17.09
CA GLY A 112 16.70 -6.31 18.52
C GLY A 112 15.57 -5.39 18.97
N LEU A 113 14.48 -5.31 18.20
CA LEU A 113 13.30 -4.49 18.50
C LEU A 113 12.25 -5.27 19.27
N THR A 114 11.49 -4.59 20.13
CA THR A 114 10.37 -5.19 20.85
C THR A 114 9.19 -5.46 19.91
N TYR A 115 8.75 -6.71 19.87
CA TYR A 115 7.52 -7.09 19.17
C TYR A 115 6.36 -7.12 20.18
N ASP A 116 5.63 -6.04 20.27
CA ASP A 116 4.44 -5.90 21.11
C ASP A 116 3.24 -6.70 20.58
N THR A 117 2.19 -6.79 21.39
CA THR A 117 0.91 -7.36 20.93
C THR A 117 0.34 -6.57 19.74
N ALA A 118 -0.39 -7.26 18.86
CA ALA A 118 -1.01 -6.63 17.69
C ALA A 118 -1.87 -5.41 18.08
N GLY A 119 -2.64 -5.51 19.17
CA GLY A 119 -3.46 -4.41 19.65
C GLY A 119 -2.65 -3.17 20.08
N ARG A 120 -1.47 -3.36 20.71
CA ARG A 120 -0.59 -2.25 21.08
C ARG A 120 0.05 -1.62 19.85
N ARG A 121 0.57 -2.42 18.94
CA ARG A 121 1.14 -1.91 17.67
C ARG A 121 0.14 -1.10 16.86
N VAL A 122 -1.13 -1.58 16.78
CA VAL A 122 -2.21 -0.85 16.08
C VAL A 122 -2.56 0.47 16.77
N ARG A 123 -2.64 0.51 18.11
CA ARG A 123 -2.89 1.78 18.83
C ARG A 123 -1.74 2.75 18.63
N ARG A 124 -0.49 2.29 18.74
CA ARG A 124 0.71 3.10 18.50
C ARG A 124 0.73 3.66 17.07
N MET A 125 0.40 2.84 16.06
CA MET A 125 0.27 3.28 14.67
C MET A 125 -0.84 4.33 14.51
N ALA A 126 -1.97 4.17 15.17
CA ALA A 126 -3.07 5.13 15.09
C ALA A 126 -2.69 6.51 15.68
N GLU A 127 -1.98 6.52 16.82
CA GLU A 127 -1.45 7.73 17.43
C GLU A 127 -0.38 8.38 16.55
N SER A 128 0.57 7.60 16.06
CA SER A 128 1.60 8.05 15.12
C SER A 128 1.00 8.67 13.85
N ALA A 129 0.00 8.02 13.25
CA ALA A 129 -0.68 8.53 12.06
C ALA A 129 -1.34 9.89 12.31
N ALA A 130 -1.97 10.08 13.48
CA ALA A 130 -2.56 11.35 13.85
C ALA A 130 -1.51 12.46 14.05
N ILE A 131 -0.38 12.15 14.69
CA ILE A 131 0.76 13.06 14.85
C ILE A 131 1.31 13.44 13.47
N ILE A 132 1.61 12.46 12.62
CA ILE A 132 2.15 12.68 11.28
C ILE A 132 1.21 13.55 10.46
N ARG A 133 -0.11 13.28 10.47
CA ARG A 133 -1.10 14.06 9.72
C ARG A 133 -1.04 15.54 10.12
N ARG A 134 -1.14 15.81 11.43
CA ARG A 134 -1.11 17.19 11.97
C ARG A 134 0.19 17.92 11.64
N LEU A 135 1.34 17.24 11.78
CA LEU A 135 2.65 17.80 11.41
C LEU A 135 2.74 18.12 9.91
N LEU A 136 2.22 17.22 9.05
CA LEU A 136 2.21 17.41 7.60
C LEU A 136 1.17 18.46 7.15
N ASP A 137 0.15 18.75 7.95
CA ASP A 137 -0.80 19.83 7.74
C ASP A 137 -0.28 21.20 8.24
N GLY A 138 0.96 21.22 8.79
CA GLY A 138 1.61 22.46 9.25
C GLY A 138 1.28 22.86 10.68
N GLU A 139 0.64 21.98 11.45
CA GLU A 139 0.35 22.26 12.86
C GLU A 139 1.60 22.16 13.74
N THR A 140 1.60 22.94 14.82
CA THR A 140 2.50 22.70 15.97
C THR A 140 1.84 21.66 16.88
N VAL A 141 2.53 20.55 17.13
CA VAL A 141 1.96 19.39 17.82
C VAL A 141 2.61 19.19 19.19
N SER A 142 1.78 19.18 20.24
CA SER A 142 2.09 18.57 21.52
C SER A 142 1.26 17.30 21.68
N ASN A 143 1.85 16.25 22.26
CA ASN A 143 1.20 14.96 22.49
C ASN A 143 1.76 14.32 23.76
N THR A 144 0.94 13.54 24.46
CA THR A 144 1.34 12.68 25.58
C THR A 144 0.73 11.31 25.38
N GLY A 145 1.58 10.27 25.29
CA GLY A 145 1.11 8.92 24.99
C GLY A 145 2.22 7.93 24.67
N GLU A 146 2.12 7.19 23.62
CA GLU A 146 3.22 6.35 23.10
C GLU A 146 4.38 7.23 22.54
N TYR A 147 4.08 8.49 22.19
CA TYR A 147 5.06 9.50 21.73
C TYR A 147 4.81 10.82 22.43
N ASP A 148 5.74 11.22 23.29
CA ASP A 148 5.68 12.50 23.98
C ASP A 148 6.32 13.60 23.10
N LEU A 149 5.55 14.65 22.81
CA LEU A 149 5.96 15.79 22.02
C LEU A 149 5.63 17.10 22.76
N ASP A 150 6.51 18.09 22.67
CA ASP A 150 6.31 19.41 23.24
C ASP A 150 6.52 20.50 22.17
N GLY A 151 5.43 20.93 21.54
CA GLY A 151 5.42 22.04 20.60
C GLY A 151 6.23 21.83 19.32
N HIS A 152 6.25 20.59 18.76
CA HIS A 152 7.01 20.30 17.54
C HIS A 152 6.26 20.69 16.27
N ALA A 153 6.97 21.30 15.31
CA ALA A 153 6.46 21.65 13.98
C ALA A 153 7.45 21.18 12.91
N VAL A 154 6.95 20.78 11.75
CA VAL A 154 7.78 20.23 10.65
C VAL A 154 7.72 21.14 9.42
N ARG A 155 6.62 21.79 9.16
CA ARG A 155 6.37 22.53 7.89
C ARG A 155 5.88 23.94 8.13
N GLY A 156 6.19 24.81 7.17
CA GLY A 156 5.59 26.13 7.06
C GLY A 156 4.42 26.17 6.07
N GLU A 157 3.82 27.32 5.91
CA GLU A 157 2.75 27.58 4.93
C GLU A 157 3.25 27.32 3.48
N GLY A 158 2.39 26.79 2.64
CA GLY A 158 2.67 26.56 1.21
C GLY A 158 3.47 25.29 0.90
N ALA A 159 3.73 24.44 1.87
CA ALA A 159 4.43 23.17 1.67
C ALA A 159 3.66 22.21 0.75
N ALA A 160 4.39 21.44 -0.08
CA ALA A 160 3.77 20.50 -1.02
C ALA A 160 3.03 19.36 -0.28
N PRO A 161 1.82 18.94 -0.70
CA PRO A 161 1.01 17.97 0.02
C PRO A 161 1.63 16.56 0.03
N VAL A 162 1.45 15.84 1.13
CA VAL A 162 1.75 14.40 1.26
C VAL A 162 0.43 13.63 1.29
N ARG A 163 0.25 12.66 0.41
CA ARG A 163 -0.90 11.76 0.46
C ARG A 163 -0.67 10.70 1.54
N LEU A 164 -1.62 10.54 2.46
CA LEU A 164 -1.58 9.50 3.50
C LEU A 164 -2.47 8.32 3.13
N LEU A 165 -1.89 7.14 2.98
CA LEU A 165 -2.58 5.86 2.84
C LEU A 165 -2.43 5.08 4.15
N ILE A 166 -3.53 4.54 4.67
CA ILE A 166 -3.51 3.59 5.79
C ILE A 166 -4.15 2.30 5.32
N GLY A 167 -3.39 1.20 5.43
CA GLY A 167 -3.79 -0.10 4.92
C GLY A 167 -3.88 -1.20 5.98
N GLY A 168 -4.86 -2.08 5.81
CA GLY A 168 -5.06 -3.27 6.64
C GLY A 168 -6.51 -3.75 6.65
N ASN A 169 -6.78 -4.84 7.39
CA ASN A 169 -8.13 -5.42 7.50
C ASN A 169 -8.75 -5.27 8.91
N GLY A 170 -7.94 -4.93 9.92
CA GLY A 170 -8.41 -4.81 11.30
C GLY A 170 -9.34 -3.60 11.51
N THR A 171 -10.37 -3.77 12.33
CA THR A 171 -11.36 -2.71 12.58
C THR A 171 -10.75 -1.38 13.02
N THR A 172 -9.82 -1.39 13.98
CA THR A 172 -9.17 -0.16 14.47
C THR A 172 -8.31 0.50 13.38
N VAL A 173 -7.62 -0.27 12.54
CA VAL A 173 -6.84 0.26 11.41
C VAL A 173 -7.76 0.97 10.42
N LEU A 174 -8.87 0.33 10.03
CA LEU A 174 -9.84 0.90 9.08
C LEU A 174 -10.59 2.11 9.66
N GLN A 175 -10.88 2.11 10.95
CA GLN A 175 -11.44 3.28 11.63
C GLN A 175 -10.45 4.45 11.64
N THR A 176 -9.16 4.19 11.87
CA THR A 176 -8.11 5.21 11.78
C THR A 176 -8.00 5.74 10.36
N ALA A 177 -7.96 4.85 9.37
CA ALA A 177 -7.94 5.22 7.95
C ALA A 177 -9.13 6.11 7.59
N GLY A 178 -10.35 5.72 7.94
CA GLY A 178 -11.55 6.52 7.68
C GLY A 178 -11.45 7.94 8.26
N ARG A 179 -10.94 8.07 9.48
CA ARG A 179 -10.84 9.37 10.15
C ARG A 179 -9.81 10.32 9.55
N ILE A 180 -8.64 9.84 9.11
CA ILE A 180 -7.51 10.72 8.82
C ILE A 180 -6.77 10.45 7.51
N ALA A 181 -6.93 9.27 6.87
CA ALA A 181 -6.24 8.96 5.63
C ALA A 181 -6.87 9.66 4.41
N ASP A 182 -6.06 9.85 3.38
CA ASP A 182 -6.51 10.28 2.04
C ASP A 182 -6.88 9.08 1.17
N VAL A 183 -6.35 7.88 1.49
CA VAL A 183 -6.63 6.62 0.80
C VAL A 183 -6.77 5.51 1.82
N VAL A 184 -7.79 4.66 1.67
CA VAL A 184 -7.98 3.46 2.49
C VAL A 184 -7.50 2.24 1.72
N GLY A 185 -6.50 1.51 2.27
CA GLY A 185 -5.92 0.31 1.64
C GLY A 185 -6.49 -0.99 2.23
N PHE A 186 -6.83 -1.95 1.37
CA PHE A 186 -7.33 -3.27 1.74
C PHE A 186 -6.44 -4.37 1.19
N THR A 187 -6.19 -5.44 1.96
CA THR A 187 -5.19 -6.46 1.59
C THR A 187 -5.75 -7.86 1.36
N GLY A 188 -6.94 -8.18 1.86
CA GLY A 188 -7.49 -9.55 1.84
C GLY A 188 -6.75 -10.53 2.77
N PHE A 189 -5.78 -10.06 3.55
CA PHE A 189 -4.99 -10.85 4.48
C PHE A 189 -4.92 -10.18 5.84
N THR A 190 -4.85 -10.98 6.88
CA THR A 190 -4.60 -10.53 8.26
C THR A 190 -3.36 -11.25 8.79
N PRO A 191 -2.40 -10.56 9.42
CA PRO A 191 -1.27 -11.21 10.05
C PRO A 191 -1.73 -12.24 11.07
N SER A 192 -1.08 -13.42 11.10
CA SER A 192 -1.32 -14.43 12.13
C SER A 192 -1.00 -13.86 13.53
N ALA A 193 -1.65 -14.38 14.55
CA ALA A 193 -1.52 -13.89 15.92
C ALA A 193 -0.07 -13.97 16.44
N ASP A 194 0.70 -14.97 15.99
CA ASP A 194 2.10 -15.18 16.34
C ASP A 194 3.08 -14.31 15.52
N GLY A 195 2.61 -13.65 14.47
CA GLY A 195 3.44 -12.84 13.56
C GLY A 195 4.37 -13.65 12.66
N ALA A 196 4.11 -14.96 12.51
CA ALA A 196 4.91 -15.85 11.66
C ALA A 196 4.42 -15.88 10.21
N GLY A 197 3.19 -15.46 9.94
CA GLY A 197 2.58 -15.49 8.62
C GLY A 197 1.37 -14.59 8.50
N SER A 198 0.53 -14.88 7.51
CA SER A 198 -0.73 -14.19 7.27
C SER A 198 -1.83 -15.20 6.91
N GLU A 199 -3.02 -14.92 7.36
CA GLU A 199 -4.23 -15.68 7.08
C GLU A 199 -5.08 -14.95 6.03
N ILE A 200 -5.73 -15.71 5.15
CA ILE A 200 -6.69 -15.17 4.19
C ILE A 200 -7.95 -14.78 4.95
N THR A 201 -8.30 -13.49 4.93
CA THR A 201 -9.47 -12.97 5.63
C THR A 201 -10.15 -11.91 4.77
N HIS A 202 -11.50 -11.88 4.78
CA HIS A 202 -12.27 -10.91 4.00
C HIS A 202 -11.90 -10.88 2.51
N PHE A 203 -11.53 -12.04 1.95
CA PHE A 203 -10.98 -12.19 0.61
C PHE A 203 -12.04 -12.20 -0.51
N THR A 204 -13.31 -12.16 -0.14
CA THR A 204 -14.45 -12.07 -1.05
C THR A 204 -14.91 -10.63 -1.24
N GLU A 205 -15.75 -10.38 -2.27
CA GLU A 205 -16.38 -9.07 -2.44
C GLU A 205 -17.24 -8.67 -1.25
N VAL A 206 -17.96 -9.62 -0.67
CA VAL A 206 -18.76 -9.39 0.54
C VAL A 206 -17.87 -8.97 1.69
N GLY A 207 -16.77 -9.69 1.90
CA GLY A 207 -15.78 -9.36 2.94
C GLY A 207 -15.16 -7.98 2.72
N LEU A 208 -14.82 -7.61 1.48
CA LEU A 208 -14.32 -6.28 1.16
C LEU A 208 -15.39 -5.20 1.43
N ALA A 209 -16.65 -5.42 1.01
CA ALA A 209 -17.76 -4.48 1.25
C ALA A 209 -18.01 -4.25 2.75
N GLU A 210 -17.93 -5.30 3.57
CA GLU A 210 -18.00 -5.19 5.03
C GLU A 210 -16.87 -4.32 5.59
N ARG A 211 -15.63 -4.50 5.12
CA ARG A 211 -14.48 -3.70 5.56
C ARG A 211 -14.59 -2.25 5.09
N ILE A 212 -15.06 -2.00 3.87
CA ILE A 212 -15.37 -0.66 3.36
C ILE A 212 -16.40 0.02 4.26
N THR A 213 -17.42 -0.70 4.71
CA THR A 213 -18.45 -0.16 5.61
C THR A 213 -17.87 0.32 6.94
N VAL A 214 -16.88 -0.39 7.50
CA VAL A 214 -16.16 0.03 8.72
C VAL A 214 -15.42 1.35 8.51
N ALA A 215 -14.67 1.48 7.41
CA ALA A 215 -13.95 2.70 7.08
C ALA A 215 -14.90 3.88 6.80
N ARG A 216 -15.99 3.62 6.06
CA ARG A 216 -17.05 4.59 5.74
C ARG A 216 -17.69 5.16 6.99
N ALA A 217 -18.08 4.29 7.93
CA ALA A 217 -18.70 4.72 9.18
C ALA A 217 -17.77 5.63 10.01
N ALA A 218 -16.46 5.36 9.99
CA ALA A 218 -15.47 6.18 10.69
C ALA A 218 -15.14 7.50 9.97
N ALA A 219 -15.28 7.53 8.64
CA ALA A 219 -15.01 8.71 7.82
C ALA A 219 -16.11 9.78 7.95
N GLY A 220 -17.37 9.40 8.20
CA GLY A 220 -18.48 10.33 8.29
C GLY A 220 -18.58 11.22 7.04
N ASN A 221 -18.56 12.53 7.23
CA ASN A 221 -18.67 13.52 6.14
C ASN A 221 -17.44 13.56 5.20
N ARG A 222 -16.34 12.90 5.55
CA ARG A 222 -15.17 12.77 4.65
C ARG A 222 -15.40 11.75 3.54
N TRP A 223 -16.39 10.85 3.67
CA TRP A 223 -16.71 9.88 2.62
C TRP A 223 -17.39 10.55 1.41
N PRO A 224 -17.07 10.16 0.13
CA PRO A 224 -16.25 9.02 -0.26
C PRO A 224 -14.75 9.29 -0.19
N LEU A 225 -14.00 8.31 0.30
CA LEU A 225 -12.53 8.29 0.26
C LEU A 225 -12.06 7.36 -0.86
N PRO A 226 -10.94 7.66 -1.52
CA PRO A 226 -10.26 6.74 -2.41
C PRO A 226 -9.97 5.39 -1.75
N ILE A 227 -10.25 4.31 -2.47
CA ILE A 227 -10.05 2.92 -2.04
C ILE A 227 -8.93 2.30 -2.88
N ASP A 228 -7.92 1.75 -2.23
CA ASP A 228 -6.87 0.94 -2.85
C ASP A 228 -7.00 -0.53 -2.43
N VAL A 229 -6.89 -1.44 -3.40
CA VAL A 229 -6.91 -2.89 -3.17
C VAL A 229 -5.56 -3.49 -3.52
N LEU A 230 -4.89 -4.13 -2.55
CA LEU A 230 -3.66 -4.87 -2.79
C LEU A 230 -3.96 -6.21 -3.46
N VAL A 231 -3.77 -6.27 -4.75
CA VAL A 231 -3.98 -7.49 -5.54
C VAL A 231 -2.90 -8.51 -5.23
N GLN A 232 -3.32 -9.70 -4.85
CA GLN A 232 -2.44 -10.79 -4.42
C GLN A 232 -1.95 -11.66 -5.57
N VAL A 233 -2.75 -11.76 -6.62
CA VAL A 233 -2.45 -12.54 -7.83
C VAL A 233 -2.87 -11.75 -9.06
N VAL A 234 -1.93 -11.56 -9.98
CA VAL A 234 -2.21 -11.02 -11.32
C VAL A 234 -1.69 -12.02 -12.35
N VAL A 235 -2.52 -12.43 -13.30
CA VAL A 235 -2.09 -13.24 -14.45
C VAL A 235 -2.84 -12.79 -15.70
N VAL A 236 -2.15 -12.12 -16.60
CA VAL A 236 -2.70 -11.77 -17.92
C VAL A 236 -2.55 -12.98 -18.83
N THR A 237 -3.65 -13.58 -19.25
CA THR A 237 -3.65 -14.84 -20.01
C THR A 237 -4.95 -15.08 -20.78
N ASP A 238 -4.85 -15.75 -21.95
CA ASP A 238 -6.00 -16.24 -22.69
C ASP A 238 -6.51 -17.62 -22.19
N ARG A 239 -5.89 -18.18 -21.16
CA ARG A 239 -6.27 -19.45 -20.51
C ARG A 239 -6.53 -19.25 -19.02
N PRO A 240 -7.58 -18.47 -18.65
CA PRO A 240 -7.83 -18.09 -17.26
C PRO A 240 -8.10 -19.29 -16.35
N ASP A 241 -8.78 -20.33 -16.84
CA ASP A 241 -9.11 -21.50 -16.03
C ASP A 241 -7.86 -22.22 -15.49
N VAL A 242 -6.83 -22.39 -16.33
CA VAL A 242 -5.57 -23.01 -15.90
C VAL A 242 -4.85 -22.17 -14.85
N ALA A 243 -4.89 -20.84 -14.98
CA ALA A 243 -4.27 -19.93 -14.02
C ALA A 243 -5.06 -19.89 -12.70
N ILE A 244 -6.38 -19.95 -12.76
CA ILE A 244 -7.26 -20.05 -11.59
C ILE A 244 -7.02 -21.35 -10.83
N ASP A 245 -6.92 -22.49 -11.53
CA ASP A 245 -6.61 -23.79 -10.92
C ASP A 245 -5.31 -23.74 -10.13
N ARG A 246 -4.26 -23.17 -10.73
CA ARG A 246 -2.95 -23.01 -10.08
C ARG A 246 -3.02 -22.07 -8.86
N ALA A 247 -3.73 -20.95 -8.98
CA ALA A 247 -3.90 -20.00 -7.88
C ALA A 247 -4.71 -20.62 -6.74
N ALA A 248 -5.81 -21.32 -7.03
CA ALA A 248 -6.66 -22.02 -6.09
C ALA A 248 -5.87 -23.08 -5.30
N ALA A 249 -5.10 -23.93 -6.00
CA ALA A 249 -4.25 -24.93 -5.39
C ALA A 249 -3.18 -24.31 -4.46
N ARG A 250 -2.53 -23.22 -4.90
CA ARG A 250 -1.50 -22.51 -4.11
C ARG A 250 -2.07 -21.83 -2.88
N MET A 251 -3.24 -21.23 -3.00
CA MET A 251 -3.92 -20.50 -1.91
C MET A 251 -4.75 -21.43 -1.03
N GLN A 252 -4.91 -22.69 -1.40
CA GLN A 252 -5.79 -23.68 -0.74
C GLN A 252 -7.25 -23.18 -0.63
N LEU A 253 -7.75 -22.55 -1.71
CA LEU A 253 -9.09 -22.01 -1.82
C LEU A 253 -9.89 -22.72 -2.93
N PRO A 254 -11.23 -22.75 -2.85
CA PRO A 254 -12.05 -23.13 -3.98
C PRO A 254 -11.82 -22.22 -5.19
N GLN A 255 -11.86 -22.75 -6.41
CA GLN A 255 -11.71 -21.99 -7.65
C GLN A 255 -12.65 -20.78 -7.72
N GLU A 256 -13.91 -20.98 -7.31
CA GLU A 256 -14.90 -19.91 -7.30
C GLU A 256 -14.53 -18.74 -6.37
N ALA A 257 -13.94 -19.03 -5.22
CA ALA A 257 -13.45 -18.01 -4.29
C ALA A 257 -12.27 -17.22 -4.89
N VAL A 258 -11.43 -17.86 -5.71
CA VAL A 258 -10.33 -17.20 -6.44
C VAL A 258 -10.89 -16.37 -7.58
N ARG A 259 -11.84 -16.91 -8.37
CA ARG A 259 -12.45 -16.26 -9.52
C ARG A 259 -13.19 -14.97 -9.14
N SER A 260 -13.95 -15.01 -8.04
CA SER A 260 -14.78 -13.90 -7.60
C SER A 260 -14.06 -12.89 -6.68
N SER A 261 -12.83 -13.19 -6.26
CA SER A 261 -12.10 -12.34 -5.32
C SER A 261 -11.70 -10.98 -5.93
N PRO A 262 -11.91 -9.86 -5.22
CA PRO A 262 -11.39 -8.55 -5.63
C PRO A 262 -9.86 -8.43 -5.50
N PHE A 263 -9.21 -9.39 -4.84
CA PHE A 263 -7.76 -9.44 -4.64
C PHE A 263 -7.04 -10.33 -5.65
N VAL A 264 -7.75 -10.78 -6.69
CA VAL A 264 -7.23 -11.63 -7.76
C VAL A 264 -7.65 -11.07 -9.11
N LEU A 265 -6.70 -10.90 -10.02
CA LEU A 265 -6.91 -10.45 -11.40
C LEU A 265 -6.31 -11.51 -12.34
N ILE A 266 -7.15 -12.35 -12.92
CA ILE A 266 -6.76 -13.42 -13.85
C ILE A 266 -7.69 -13.37 -15.06
N GLY A 267 -7.13 -13.24 -16.25
CA GLY A 267 -7.87 -13.20 -17.52
C GLY A 267 -7.09 -12.53 -18.63
N SER A 268 -7.73 -12.31 -19.76
CA SER A 268 -7.17 -11.46 -20.82
C SER A 268 -7.04 -10.01 -20.34
N THR A 269 -6.34 -9.20 -21.09
CA THR A 269 -6.24 -7.75 -20.83
C THR A 269 -7.62 -7.12 -20.68
N GLN A 270 -8.55 -7.47 -21.54
CA GLN A 270 -9.92 -6.93 -21.51
C GLN A 270 -10.71 -7.42 -20.32
N ASP A 271 -10.63 -8.72 -19.97
CA ASP A 271 -11.32 -9.28 -18.79
C ASP A 271 -10.89 -8.57 -17.51
N ILE A 272 -9.58 -8.32 -17.37
CA ILE A 272 -9.04 -7.63 -16.18
C ILE A 272 -9.48 -6.15 -16.17
N ALA A 273 -9.45 -5.47 -17.31
CA ALA A 273 -9.91 -4.08 -17.39
C ALA A 273 -11.41 -3.95 -17.05
N ASP A 274 -12.24 -4.86 -17.55
CA ASP A 274 -13.68 -4.87 -17.26
C ASP A 274 -13.94 -5.24 -15.79
N ARG A 275 -13.17 -6.16 -15.23
CA ARG A 275 -13.22 -6.49 -13.80
C ARG A 275 -12.90 -5.28 -12.92
N LEU A 276 -11.90 -4.50 -13.28
CA LEU A 276 -11.53 -3.28 -12.54
C LEU A 276 -12.62 -2.20 -12.62
N ARG A 277 -13.23 -2.01 -13.79
CA ARG A 277 -14.39 -1.10 -13.95
C ARG A 277 -15.60 -1.55 -13.13
N ASP A 278 -15.86 -2.86 -13.07
CA ASP A 278 -16.93 -3.43 -12.23
C ASP A 278 -16.67 -3.21 -10.73
N LEU A 279 -15.43 -3.42 -10.26
CA LEU A 279 -15.06 -3.14 -8.86
C LEU A 279 -15.18 -1.63 -8.52
N GLU A 280 -14.83 -0.73 -9.45
CA GLU A 280 -15.08 0.69 -9.30
C GLU A 280 -16.58 0.98 -9.15
N ALA A 281 -17.38 0.49 -10.08
CA ALA A 281 -18.82 0.77 -10.12
C ALA A 281 -19.57 0.24 -8.88
N ARG A 282 -19.24 -0.97 -8.41
CA ARG A 282 -19.96 -1.63 -7.32
C ARG A 282 -19.41 -1.33 -5.92
N LEU A 283 -18.10 -1.23 -5.79
CA LEU A 283 -17.44 -1.08 -4.49
C LEU A 283 -16.72 0.26 -4.31
N GLY A 284 -16.62 1.07 -5.35
CA GLY A 284 -15.92 2.35 -5.31
C GLY A 284 -14.39 2.21 -5.27
N VAL A 285 -13.84 1.09 -5.75
CA VAL A 285 -12.39 0.87 -5.84
C VAL A 285 -11.81 1.87 -6.84
N THR A 286 -10.92 2.75 -6.40
CA THR A 286 -10.33 3.82 -7.21
C THR A 286 -8.93 3.49 -7.69
N SER A 287 -8.25 2.56 -7.01
CA SER A 287 -6.94 2.07 -7.40
C SER A 287 -6.70 0.63 -6.96
N VAL A 288 -5.78 -0.01 -7.65
CA VAL A 288 -5.23 -1.30 -7.26
C VAL A 288 -3.71 -1.20 -7.16
N THR A 289 -3.15 -1.85 -6.16
CA THR A 289 -1.70 -2.03 -6.03
C THR A 289 -1.33 -3.46 -6.40
N VAL A 290 -0.40 -3.63 -7.33
CA VAL A 290 0.13 -4.92 -7.77
C VAL A 290 1.61 -5.05 -7.42
N PHE A 291 2.10 -6.27 -7.24
CA PHE A 291 3.53 -6.49 -6.98
C PHE A 291 4.32 -6.53 -8.29
N ALA A 292 5.46 -5.85 -8.32
CA ALA A 292 6.37 -5.83 -9.46
C ALA A 292 6.98 -7.22 -9.74
N ASN A 293 7.28 -7.96 -8.69
CA ASN A 293 7.86 -9.29 -8.80
C ASN A 293 7.53 -10.09 -7.54
N ARG A 294 6.88 -11.23 -7.69
CA ARG A 294 6.71 -12.20 -6.60
C ARG A 294 7.53 -13.45 -6.92
N PRO A 295 8.34 -13.95 -5.98
CA PRO A 295 9.00 -15.24 -6.14
C PRO A 295 7.97 -16.32 -6.49
N ASN A 296 8.26 -17.13 -7.51
CA ASN A 296 7.40 -18.22 -7.99
C ASN A 296 6.04 -17.78 -8.59
N SER A 297 5.93 -16.55 -9.08
CA SER A 297 4.79 -16.11 -9.89
C SER A 297 5.18 -16.00 -11.36
N ASP A 298 4.21 -16.20 -12.26
CA ASP A 298 4.37 -15.96 -13.70
C ASP A 298 4.29 -14.45 -14.02
N GLN A 299 4.35 -13.58 -13.00
CA GLN A 299 4.25 -12.13 -13.13
C GLN A 299 5.62 -11.54 -13.45
N THR A 300 5.65 -10.73 -14.49
CA THR A 300 6.73 -9.78 -14.73
C THR A 300 6.46 -8.49 -13.97
N GLU A 301 7.49 -7.69 -13.74
CA GLU A 301 7.40 -6.41 -13.04
C GLU A 301 6.41 -5.41 -13.64
N LEU A 302 6.02 -5.59 -14.90
CA LEU A 302 5.17 -4.66 -15.65
C LEU A 302 3.97 -5.35 -16.31
N THR A 303 3.50 -6.46 -15.74
CA THR A 303 2.39 -7.28 -16.26
C THR A 303 1.10 -6.48 -16.51
N MET A 304 0.87 -5.39 -15.77
CA MET A 304 -0.35 -4.59 -15.92
C MET A 304 -0.27 -3.51 -17.02
N ALA A 305 0.85 -3.33 -17.71
CA ALA A 305 0.97 -2.29 -18.72
C ALA A 305 -0.12 -2.35 -19.82
N PRO A 306 -0.45 -3.51 -20.42
CA PRO A 306 -1.55 -3.59 -21.39
C PRO A 306 -2.92 -3.27 -20.79
N VAL A 307 -3.13 -3.62 -19.50
CA VAL A 307 -4.38 -3.34 -18.79
C VAL A 307 -4.52 -1.84 -18.51
N ILE A 308 -3.42 -1.16 -18.15
CA ILE A 308 -3.40 0.30 -17.95
C ILE A 308 -3.80 1.01 -19.27
N GLU A 309 -3.27 0.57 -20.39
CA GLU A 309 -3.65 1.10 -21.72
C GLU A 309 -5.13 0.86 -22.02
N ALA A 310 -5.67 -0.31 -21.72
CA ALA A 310 -7.09 -0.65 -21.92
C ALA A 310 -8.05 0.11 -20.97
N LEU A 311 -7.54 0.65 -19.88
CA LEU A 311 -8.33 1.45 -18.92
C LEU A 311 -8.43 2.93 -19.35
N GLN A 312 -7.53 3.43 -20.18
CA GLN A 312 -7.51 4.80 -20.70
C GLN A 312 -8.59 5.01 -21.76
#